data_40443ac5d0032bb78aa80e4b3b321e1f
#
_entry.id   40443ac5d0032bb78aa80e4b3b321e1f
#
_cell.length_a   1.000
_cell.length_b   1.000
_cell.length_c   1.000
_cell.angle_alpha   90.00
_cell.angle_beta   90.00
_cell.angle_gamma   90.00
#
_symmetry.space_group_name_H-M   'P 1'
#
loop_
_entity.id
_entity.type
_entity.pdbx_description
1 polymer ?
#
loop_
_entity_poly.entity_id
_entity_poly.type
_entity_poly.pdbx_seq_one_letter_code
_entity_poly.pdbx_strand_id
1 'polypeptide(L)'
;AKNQFVSLFTYQANAVLNSDVDESEKEALQTDLENYSGIDELLEMYCQNIELQTDKKTVDAVLEVPKELTNFNDFYAFRDRKSGEVYEFPTDGGAAISEKTATMLGVKAGDTVQLKKGDDIVDVKISIIVENYVRHYLYLAPDLYEELFGGAPDYNQLLMKYQDMSGNYETALGEKIMTYDGVAAISFTSDLIDQIDNMLRSLDIVIVVLIVSA
;
A
#
# COMPACT_ATOMS: atom_id res chain seq x y z
N ALA A 1 -16.55 -9.22 3.28
CA ALA A 1 -15.87 -7.93 3.03
C ALA A 1 -14.73 -7.71 4.02
N LYS A 2 -14.95 -7.76 5.37
CA LYS A 2 -13.92 -7.51 6.39
C LYS A 2 -12.68 -8.41 6.22
N ASN A 3 -12.89 -9.74 6.19
CA ASN A 3 -11.79 -10.71 6.08
C ASN A 3 -11.00 -10.59 4.76
N GLN A 4 -11.63 -10.10 3.70
CA GLN A 4 -10.98 -9.92 2.41
C GLN A 4 -10.08 -8.68 2.39
N PHE A 5 -10.48 -7.61 3.08
CA PHE A 5 -9.69 -6.39 3.16
C PHE A 5 -8.45 -6.57 4.03
N VAL A 6 -8.62 -7.12 5.24
CA VAL A 6 -7.54 -7.38 6.21
C VAL A 6 -6.53 -8.42 5.69
N SER A 7 -6.95 -9.28 4.74
CA SER A 7 -6.08 -10.33 4.21
C SER A 7 -5.11 -9.85 3.11
N LEU A 8 -5.18 -8.61 2.66
CA LEU A 8 -4.30 -8.06 1.62
C LEU A 8 -3.15 -7.23 2.18
N PHE A 9 -3.42 -6.46 3.23
CA PHE A 9 -2.44 -5.66 3.94
C PHE A 9 -2.20 -6.29 5.30
N THR A 10 -1.03 -6.89 5.48
CA THR A 10 -0.70 -7.66 6.67
C THR A 10 0.16 -6.89 7.66
N TYR A 11 0.46 -5.62 7.38
CA TYR A 11 1.10 -4.70 8.32
C TYR A 11 0.06 -4.05 9.26
N GLN A 12 0.51 -3.60 10.42
CA GLN A 12 -0.33 -3.04 11.47
C GLN A 12 -0.32 -1.52 11.50
N ALA A 13 0.78 -0.88 11.10
CA ALA A 13 0.87 0.58 11.04
C ALA A 13 1.66 1.07 9.83
N ASN A 14 1.38 2.33 9.44
CA ASN A 14 2.08 3.04 8.39
C ASN A 14 2.38 4.48 8.84
N ALA A 15 3.66 4.83 8.96
CA ALA A 15 4.10 6.20 9.14
C ALA A 15 4.38 6.85 7.78
N VAL A 16 3.81 8.02 7.55
CA VAL A 16 4.02 8.83 6.35
C VAL A 16 5.00 9.95 6.69
N LEU A 17 6.05 10.09 5.89
CA LEU A 17 7.10 11.09 6.10
C LEU A 17 6.80 12.37 5.31
N ASN A 18 7.27 13.50 5.82
CA ASN A 18 7.26 14.79 5.13
C ASN A 18 8.18 14.73 3.91
N SER A 19 7.87 15.51 2.89
CA SER A 19 8.68 15.57 1.66
C SER A 19 10.04 16.24 1.82
N ASP A 20 10.26 16.92 2.93
CA ASP A 20 11.48 17.69 3.26
C ASP A 20 12.30 17.05 4.39
N VAL A 21 11.90 15.84 4.85
CA VAL A 21 12.65 15.10 5.86
C VAL A 21 14.03 14.73 5.33
N ASP A 22 15.07 14.98 6.12
CA ASP A 22 16.41 14.61 5.73
C ASP A 22 16.72 13.12 6.00
N GLU A 23 17.73 12.59 5.31
CA GLU A 23 18.07 11.17 5.40
C GLU A 23 18.53 10.77 6.81
N SER A 24 19.18 11.68 7.54
CA SER A 24 19.65 11.39 8.91
C SER A 24 18.48 11.23 9.88
N GLU A 25 17.39 11.97 9.67
CA GLU A 25 16.16 11.85 10.46
C GLU A 25 15.41 10.56 10.12
N LYS A 26 15.37 10.18 8.86
CA LYS A 26 14.79 8.88 8.43
C LYS A 26 15.55 7.71 9.07
N GLU A 27 16.89 7.73 9.02
CA GLU A 27 17.74 6.71 9.63
C GLU A 27 17.55 6.65 11.15
N ALA A 28 17.45 7.79 11.82
CA ALA A 28 17.19 7.85 13.26
C ALA A 28 15.83 7.25 13.64
N LEU A 29 14.77 7.59 12.90
CA LEU A 29 13.44 7.03 13.08
C LEU A 29 13.45 5.51 12.87
N GLN A 30 14.05 5.04 11.77
CA GLN A 30 14.15 3.61 11.46
C GLN A 30 14.90 2.86 12.56
N THR A 31 16.07 3.36 12.98
CA THR A 31 16.88 2.74 14.05
C THR A 31 16.12 2.66 15.36
N ASP A 32 15.41 3.73 15.74
CA ASP A 32 14.60 3.74 16.95
C ASP A 32 13.44 2.73 16.89
N LEU A 33 12.80 2.58 15.73
CA LEU A 33 11.71 1.64 15.54
C LEU A 33 12.19 0.18 15.47
N GLU A 34 13.35 -0.10 14.87
CA GLU A 34 13.99 -1.42 14.90
C GLU A 34 14.28 -1.89 16.32
N ASN A 35 14.55 -0.96 17.23
CA ASN A 35 14.80 -1.22 18.65
C ASN A 35 13.57 -1.04 19.54
N TYR A 36 12.42 -0.65 18.99
CA TYR A 36 11.21 -0.44 19.76
C TYR A 36 10.58 -1.80 20.13
N SER A 37 10.31 -1.97 21.43
CA SER A 37 9.77 -3.24 21.94
C SER A 37 8.43 -3.59 21.28
N GLY A 38 8.35 -4.75 20.68
CA GLY A 38 7.13 -5.29 20.07
C GLY A 38 7.06 -5.11 18.56
N ILE A 39 7.90 -4.30 17.92
CA ILE A 39 7.99 -4.25 16.47
C ILE A 39 8.78 -5.47 15.99
N ASP A 40 8.19 -6.25 15.09
CA ASP A 40 8.78 -7.46 14.52
C ASP A 40 9.57 -7.15 13.23
N GLU A 41 8.98 -6.34 12.34
CA GLU A 41 9.56 -6.01 11.03
C GLU A 41 9.17 -4.61 10.56
N LEU A 42 10.04 -4.02 9.75
CA LEU A 42 9.84 -2.74 9.06
C LEU A 42 10.00 -2.92 7.55
N LEU A 43 9.28 -2.12 6.76
CA LEU A 43 9.46 -2.01 5.31
C LEU A 43 9.31 -0.55 4.88
N GLU A 44 10.37 0.00 4.29
CA GLU A 44 10.30 1.31 3.65
C GLU A 44 9.59 1.20 2.29
N MET A 45 8.70 2.15 2.03
CA MET A 45 7.94 2.22 0.78
C MET A 45 8.01 3.62 0.19
N TYR A 46 8.08 3.70 -1.12
CA TYR A 46 7.75 4.90 -1.87
C TYR A 46 6.29 4.82 -2.31
N CYS A 47 5.54 5.88 -2.07
CA CYS A 47 4.13 5.96 -2.42
C CYS A 47 3.84 7.32 -3.05
N GLN A 48 3.26 7.33 -4.27
CA GLN A 48 2.91 8.55 -4.98
C GLN A 48 1.64 8.37 -5.82
N ASN A 49 0.81 9.41 -5.87
CA ASN A 49 -0.30 9.47 -6.82
C ASN A 49 0.23 9.63 -8.24
N ILE A 50 -0.31 8.82 -9.14
CA ILE A 50 0.05 8.76 -10.55
C ILE A 50 -1.21 8.65 -11.41
N GLU A 51 -1.02 8.80 -12.71
CA GLU A 51 -2.04 8.53 -13.71
C GLU A 51 -1.58 7.37 -14.61
N LEU A 52 -2.44 6.39 -14.82
CA LEU A 52 -2.21 5.29 -15.75
C LEU A 52 -3.08 5.49 -17.00
N GLN A 53 -2.49 5.37 -18.17
CA GLN A 53 -3.15 5.66 -19.43
C GLN A 53 -3.01 4.51 -20.44
N THR A 54 -4.04 4.36 -21.24
CA THR A 54 -4.04 3.60 -22.49
C THR A 54 -4.57 4.52 -23.60
N ASP A 55 -4.58 4.09 -24.85
CA ASP A 55 -5.15 4.87 -25.96
C ASP A 55 -6.60 5.32 -25.75
N LYS A 56 -7.32 4.67 -24.85
CA LYS A 56 -8.78 4.85 -24.69
C LYS A 56 -9.19 5.28 -23.29
N LYS A 57 -8.35 5.11 -22.28
CA LYS A 57 -8.74 5.25 -20.88
C LYS A 57 -7.60 5.80 -20.04
N THR A 58 -7.99 6.53 -19.02
CA THR A 58 -7.11 7.08 -17.98
C THR A 58 -7.67 6.72 -16.61
N VAL A 59 -6.82 6.33 -15.68
CA VAL A 59 -7.18 5.97 -14.31
C VAL A 59 -6.16 6.57 -13.35
N ASP A 60 -6.62 7.33 -12.36
CA ASP A 60 -5.81 7.74 -11.22
C ASP A 60 -5.48 6.53 -10.36
N ALA A 61 -4.22 6.37 -10.03
CA ALA A 61 -3.71 5.25 -9.26
C ALA A 61 -2.64 5.69 -8.27
N VAL A 62 -2.25 4.77 -7.40
CA VAL A 62 -1.13 4.93 -6.48
C VAL A 62 0.01 4.04 -6.96
N LEU A 63 1.18 4.64 -7.16
CA LEU A 63 2.43 3.92 -7.37
C LEU A 63 3.00 3.54 -6.00
N GLU A 64 3.33 2.27 -5.83
CA GLU A 64 4.06 1.77 -4.67
C GLU A 64 5.33 1.05 -5.10
N VAL A 65 6.46 1.41 -4.46
CA VAL A 65 7.77 0.81 -4.69
C VAL A 65 8.36 0.43 -3.33
N PRO A 66 8.50 -0.86 -3.01
CA PRO A 66 9.17 -1.28 -1.79
C PRO A 66 10.67 -1.06 -1.92
N LYS A 67 11.34 -0.74 -0.83
CA LYS A 67 12.82 -0.64 -0.80
C LYS A 67 13.46 -2.01 -0.95
N GLU A 68 12.84 -3.02 -0.34
CA GLU A 68 13.29 -4.40 -0.39
C GLU A 68 12.16 -5.35 -0.78
N LEU A 69 12.51 -6.39 -1.56
CA LEU A 69 11.55 -7.41 -2.00
C LEU A 69 11.54 -8.65 -1.10
N THR A 70 12.59 -8.87 -0.32
CA THR A 70 12.81 -10.10 0.46
C THR A 70 11.71 -10.36 1.49
N ASN A 71 11.20 -9.32 2.14
CA ASN A 71 10.13 -9.39 3.13
C ASN A 71 8.81 -8.75 2.65
N PHE A 72 8.71 -8.37 1.37
CA PHE A 72 7.51 -7.70 0.85
C PHE A 72 6.24 -8.53 1.05
N ASN A 73 6.30 -9.85 0.82
CA ASN A 73 5.15 -10.74 0.97
C ASN A 73 4.69 -10.92 2.43
N ASP A 74 5.50 -10.48 3.40
CA ASP A 74 5.10 -10.41 4.81
C ASP A 74 4.18 -9.21 5.09
N PHE A 75 4.26 -8.16 4.25
CA PHE A 75 3.47 -6.94 4.36
C PHE A 75 2.28 -6.88 3.40
N TYR A 76 2.37 -7.56 2.24
CA TYR A 76 1.35 -7.58 1.19
C TYR A 76 1.09 -9.00 0.69
N ALA A 77 -0.16 -9.39 0.63
CA ALA A 77 -0.55 -10.66 0.03
C ALA A 77 -0.85 -10.47 -1.48
N PHE A 78 0.15 -10.60 -2.32
CA PHE A 78 -0.05 -10.66 -3.77
C PHE A 78 -0.65 -12.00 -4.16
N ARG A 79 -1.89 -11.99 -4.64
CA ARG A 79 -2.57 -13.21 -5.05
C ARG A 79 -3.59 -12.96 -6.15
N ASP A 80 -3.92 -14.00 -6.91
CA ASP A 80 -5.08 -14.02 -7.79
C ASP A 80 -6.36 -14.23 -6.98
N ARG A 81 -7.36 -13.41 -7.21
CA ARG A 81 -8.64 -13.46 -6.47
C ARG A 81 -9.42 -14.74 -6.72
N LYS A 82 -9.32 -15.33 -7.90
CA LYS A 82 -10.14 -16.48 -8.32
C LYS A 82 -9.51 -17.80 -7.93
N SER A 83 -8.21 -17.95 -8.21
CA SER A 83 -7.48 -19.18 -7.91
C SER A 83 -6.95 -19.21 -6.48
N GLY A 84 -6.74 -18.05 -5.84
CA GLY A 84 -6.03 -17.93 -4.57
C GLY A 84 -4.51 -18.15 -4.70
N GLU A 85 -4.00 -18.26 -5.93
CA GLU A 85 -2.57 -18.41 -6.20
C GLU A 85 -1.82 -17.18 -5.69
N VAL A 86 -0.79 -17.42 -4.87
CA VAL A 86 0.09 -16.38 -4.34
C VAL A 86 1.21 -16.12 -5.35
N TYR A 87 1.44 -14.85 -5.66
CA TYR A 87 2.48 -14.40 -6.57
C TYR A 87 3.66 -13.84 -5.80
N GLU A 88 4.85 -14.13 -6.28
CA GLU A 88 6.04 -13.36 -5.94
C GLU A 88 5.99 -11.98 -6.61
N PHE A 89 6.71 -11.02 -6.03
CA PHE A 89 6.86 -9.70 -6.63
C PHE A 89 7.55 -9.82 -8.00
N PRO A 90 7.01 -9.20 -9.09
CA PRO A 90 7.60 -9.37 -10.42
C PRO A 90 8.99 -8.71 -10.50
N THR A 91 9.96 -9.47 -10.99
CA THR A 91 11.35 -9.04 -11.24
C THR A 91 11.76 -9.23 -12.70
N ASP A 92 10.77 -9.42 -13.58
CA ASP A 92 10.94 -9.67 -15.02
C ASP A 92 10.93 -8.37 -15.88
N GLY A 93 11.12 -7.21 -15.25
CA GLY A 93 11.04 -5.90 -15.90
C GLY A 93 9.61 -5.41 -16.12
N GLY A 94 8.63 -6.00 -15.46
CA GLY A 94 7.24 -5.56 -15.50
C GLY A 94 6.67 -5.27 -14.12
N ALA A 95 5.47 -4.70 -14.09
CA ALA A 95 4.75 -4.26 -12.90
C ALA A 95 3.67 -5.26 -12.45
N ALA A 96 3.32 -5.19 -11.17
CA ALA A 96 2.05 -5.70 -10.68
C ALA A 96 0.99 -4.59 -10.72
N ILE A 97 -0.24 -4.92 -11.13
CA ILE A 97 -1.37 -3.97 -11.15
C ILE A 97 -2.57 -4.56 -10.42
N SER A 98 -3.32 -3.73 -9.71
CA SER A 98 -4.54 -4.19 -9.06
C SER A 98 -5.63 -4.58 -10.06
N GLU A 99 -6.39 -5.65 -9.79
CA GLU A 99 -7.43 -6.21 -10.68
C GLU A 99 -8.44 -5.15 -11.12
N LYS A 100 -8.86 -4.30 -10.21
CA LYS A 100 -9.81 -3.23 -10.50
C LYS A 100 -9.23 -2.21 -11.48
N THR A 101 -7.97 -1.83 -11.31
CA THR A 101 -7.26 -0.90 -12.21
C THR A 101 -7.10 -1.51 -13.60
N ALA A 102 -6.65 -2.76 -13.66
CA ALA A 102 -6.53 -3.50 -14.93
C ALA A 102 -7.87 -3.59 -15.67
N THR A 103 -8.95 -3.87 -14.95
CA THR A 103 -10.32 -3.93 -15.50
C THR A 103 -10.77 -2.57 -16.04
N MET A 104 -10.53 -1.48 -15.29
CA MET A 104 -10.89 -0.13 -15.72
C MET A 104 -10.11 0.31 -16.95
N LEU A 105 -8.82 0.03 -17.04
CA LEU A 105 -7.98 0.30 -18.20
C LEU A 105 -8.29 -0.64 -19.37
N GLY A 106 -8.82 -1.83 -19.11
CA GLY A 106 -9.07 -2.87 -20.10
C GLY A 106 -7.80 -3.61 -20.50
N VAL A 107 -6.84 -3.74 -19.58
CA VAL A 107 -5.55 -4.40 -19.81
C VAL A 107 -5.46 -5.74 -19.09
N LYS A 108 -4.52 -6.57 -19.54
CA LYS A 108 -4.20 -7.91 -19.01
C LYS A 108 -2.69 -8.05 -18.85
N ALA A 109 -2.26 -9.12 -18.20
CA ALA A 109 -0.84 -9.48 -18.14
C ALA A 109 -0.25 -9.61 -19.56
N GLY A 110 0.92 -9.02 -19.77
CA GLY A 110 1.61 -8.89 -21.04
C GLY A 110 1.35 -7.58 -21.79
N ASP A 111 0.29 -6.84 -21.45
CA ASP A 111 0.00 -5.53 -22.04
C ASP A 111 0.91 -4.43 -21.44
N THR A 112 1.01 -3.31 -22.14
CA THR A 112 1.77 -2.12 -21.73
C THR A 112 0.79 -0.98 -21.41
N VAL A 113 1.07 -0.23 -20.35
CA VAL A 113 0.37 1.00 -20.00
C VAL A 113 1.36 2.16 -19.93
N GLN A 114 0.89 3.37 -20.13
CA GLN A 114 1.66 4.58 -19.85
C GLN A 114 1.46 4.98 -18.39
N LEU A 115 2.56 5.15 -17.68
CA LEU A 115 2.60 5.70 -16.32
C LEU A 115 3.03 7.15 -16.41
N LYS A 116 2.17 8.05 -15.95
CA LYS A 116 2.46 9.47 -15.81
C LYS A 116 2.65 9.83 -14.35
N LYS A 117 3.86 10.30 -14.02
CA LYS A 117 4.29 10.75 -12.70
C LYS A 117 4.80 12.19 -12.80
N GLY A 118 3.97 13.15 -12.41
CA GLY A 118 4.25 14.56 -12.69
C GLY A 118 4.33 14.82 -14.21
N ASP A 119 5.47 15.30 -14.67
CA ASP A 119 5.72 15.56 -16.10
C ASP A 119 6.33 14.34 -16.84
N ASP A 120 6.80 13.33 -16.09
CA ASP A 120 7.39 12.13 -16.67
C ASP A 120 6.30 11.18 -17.16
N ILE A 121 6.47 10.65 -18.38
CA ILE A 121 5.60 9.64 -18.98
C ILE A 121 6.49 8.49 -19.44
N VAL A 122 6.25 7.29 -18.92
CA VAL A 122 7.01 6.09 -19.25
C VAL A 122 6.09 4.93 -19.58
N ASP A 123 6.53 4.02 -20.45
CA ASP A 123 5.81 2.79 -20.76
C ASP A 123 6.17 1.70 -19.73
N VAL A 124 5.15 1.03 -19.21
CA VAL A 124 5.32 -0.03 -18.21
C VAL A 124 4.56 -1.27 -18.66
N LYS A 125 5.27 -2.41 -18.78
CA LYS A 125 4.66 -3.71 -19.02
C LYS A 125 3.98 -4.21 -17.75
N ILE A 126 2.80 -4.79 -17.87
CA ILE A 126 2.09 -5.48 -16.79
C ILE A 126 2.50 -6.95 -16.76
N SER A 127 3.14 -7.40 -15.70
CA SER A 127 3.53 -8.81 -15.52
C SER A 127 2.46 -9.63 -14.82
N ILE A 128 1.88 -9.10 -13.74
CA ILE A 128 0.84 -9.78 -12.97
C ILE A 128 -0.31 -8.84 -12.60
N ILE A 129 -1.49 -9.43 -12.40
CA ILE A 129 -2.67 -8.74 -11.89
C ILE A 129 -2.98 -9.33 -10.51
N VAL A 130 -3.05 -8.47 -9.50
CA VAL A 130 -3.23 -8.87 -8.10
C VAL A 130 -4.57 -8.40 -7.52
N GLU A 131 -5.10 -9.19 -6.60
CA GLU A 131 -6.32 -8.84 -5.87
C GLU A 131 -6.14 -7.53 -5.11
N ASN A 132 -7.06 -6.58 -5.28
CA ASN A 132 -7.19 -5.41 -4.42
C ASN A 132 -8.60 -4.80 -4.55
N TYR A 133 -9.19 -4.39 -3.40
CA TYR A 133 -10.57 -3.94 -3.33
C TYR A 133 -10.75 -2.43 -3.14
N VAL A 134 -9.74 -1.70 -2.69
CA VAL A 134 -9.93 -0.38 -2.08
C VAL A 134 -9.51 0.77 -2.96
N ARG A 135 -8.38 0.67 -3.60
CA ARG A 135 -7.80 1.71 -4.45
C ARG A 135 -7.30 1.12 -5.76
N HIS A 136 -6.73 1.98 -6.57
CA HIS A 136 -6.05 1.63 -7.80
C HIS A 136 -4.56 1.66 -7.53
N TYR A 137 -3.86 0.55 -7.76
CA TYR A 137 -2.43 0.44 -7.48
C TYR A 137 -1.66 -0.05 -8.68
N LEU A 138 -0.44 0.47 -8.80
CA LEU A 138 0.65 -0.07 -9.60
C LEU A 138 1.86 -0.28 -8.68
N TYR A 139 2.48 -1.44 -8.76
CA TYR A 139 3.65 -1.80 -7.96
C TYR A 139 4.85 -2.02 -8.88
N LEU A 140 5.97 -1.34 -8.62
CA LEU A 140 7.24 -1.51 -9.32
C LEU A 140 8.31 -2.05 -8.38
N ALA A 141 9.16 -2.94 -8.88
CA ALA A 141 10.40 -3.28 -8.18
C ALA A 141 11.34 -2.06 -8.16
N PRO A 142 12.20 -1.91 -7.13
CA PRO A 142 13.13 -0.78 -7.02
C PRO A 142 13.98 -0.61 -8.28
N ASP A 143 14.56 -1.70 -8.79
CA ASP A 143 15.41 -1.68 -9.99
C ASP A 143 14.66 -1.17 -11.23
N LEU A 144 13.39 -1.60 -11.41
CA LEU A 144 12.57 -1.12 -12.51
C LEU A 144 12.23 0.37 -12.37
N TYR A 145 11.96 0.84 -11.14
CA TYR A 145 11.74 2.25 -10.90
C TYR A 145 12.99 3.09 -11.27
N GLU A 146 14.19 2.64 -10.85
CA GLU A 146 15.45 3.31 -11.18
C GLU A 146 15.72 3.33 -12.69
N GLU A 147 15.42 2.23 -13.39
CA GLU A 147 15.53 2.16 -14.85
C GLU A 147 14.62 3.17 -15.55
N LEU A 148 13.37 3.29 -15.09
CA LEU A 148 12.36 4.15 -15.72
C LEU A 148 12.56 5.65 -15.41
N PHE A 149 13.04 6.00 -14.21
CA PHE A 149 13.09 7.38 -13.72
C PHE A 149 14.51 7.91 -13.46
N GLY A 150 15.53 7.08 -13.63
CA GLY A 150 16.94 7.49 -13.59
C GLY A 150 17.53 7.66 -12.19
N GLY A 151 16.89 7.13 -11.16
CA GLY A 151 17.38 7.16 -9.78
C GLY A 151 16.46 6.44 -8.81
N ALA A 152 16.96 6.14 -7.61
CA ALA A 152 16.18 5.51 -6.56
C ALA A 152 14.99 6.40 -6.12
N PRO A 153 13.85 5.81 -5.73
CA PRO A 153 12.75 6.58 -5.19
C PRO A 153 13.10 7.21 -3.83
N ASP A 154 12.54 8.36 -3.55
CA ASP A 154 12.60 8.97 -2.22
C ASP A 154 11.55 8.32 -1.32
N TYR A 155 11.96 7.27 -0.59
CA TYR A 155 11.07 6.50 0.27
C TYR A 155 10.41 7.39 1.31
N ASN A 156 9.08 7.41 1.33
CA ASN A 156 8.26 8.35 2.10
C ASN A 156 7.24 7.70 3.02
N GLN A 157 7.30 6.38 3.16
CA GLN A 157 6.46 5.63 4.09
C GLN A 157 7.29 4.55 4.79
N LEU A 158 6.91 4.25 6.04
CA LEU A 158 7.49 3.18 6.82
C LEU A 158 6.36 2.31 7.37
N LEU A 159 6.26 1.09 6.84
CA LEU A 159 5.30 0.09 7.25
C LEU A 159 5.86 -0.70 8.43
N MET A 160 5.00 -1.07 9.38
CA MET A 160 5.38 -1.75 10.61
C MET A 160 4.54 -3.00 10.83
N LYS A 161 5.21 -4.08 11.22
CA LYS A 161 4.59 -5.31 11.71
C LYS A 161 4.85 -5.48 13.20
N TYR A 162 3.81 -5.81 13.92
CA TYR A 162 3.84 -6.13 15.34
C TYR A 162 2.62 -6.97 15.71
N GLN A 163 2.63 -7.62 16.88
CA GLN A 163 1.55 -8.53 17.29
C GLN A 163 0.56 -7.88 18.25
N ASP A 164 1.02 -6.95 19.09
CA ASP A 164 0.16 -6.28 20.07
C ASP A 164 -0.61 -5.12 19.44
N MET A 165 -1.80 -5.38 18.96
CA MET A 165 -2.73 -4.38 18.40
C MET A 165 -3.63 -3.74 19.48
N SER A 166 -3.25 -3.79 20.75
CA SER A 166 -4.01 -3.12 21.82
C SER A 166 -3.93 -1.60 21.66
N GLY A 167 -5.03 -0.91 21.99
CA GLY A 167 -5.06 0.55 21.95
C GLY A 167 -3.99 1.22 22.81
N ASN A 168 -3.55 0.60 23.92
CA ASN A 168 -2.48 1.12 24.75
C ASN A 168 -1.12 1.07 24.03
N TYR A 169 -0.81 -0.04 23.36
CA TYR A 169 0.43 -0.18 22.60
C TYR A 169 0.46 0.76 21.40
N GLU A 170 -0.60 0.78 20.61
CA GLU A 170 -0.69 1.62 19.41
C GLU A 170 -0.69 3.11 19.75
N THR A 171 -1.34 3.52 20.83
CA THR A 171 -1.27 4.91 21.32
C THR A 171 0.17 5.28 21.69
N ALA A 172 0.86 4.46 22.50
CA ALA A 172 2.24 4.73 22.89
C ALA A 172 3.21 4.76 21.69
N LEU A 173 3.04 3.83 20.74
CA LEU A 173 3.81 3.79 19.51
C LEU A 173 3.56 5.05 18.66
N GLY A 174 2.29 5.45 18.50
CA GLY A 174 1.92 6.66 17.77
C GLY A 174 2.48 7.93 18.38
N GLU A 175 2.37 8.09 19.71
CA GLU A 175 2.96 9.21 20.44
C GLU A 175 4.49 9.27 20.23
N LYS A 176 5.18 8.13 20.31
CA LYS A 176 6.62 8.06 20.07
C LYS A 176 6.97 8.49 18.64
N ILE A 177 6.30 7.96 17.62
CA ILE A 177 6.57 8.25 16.21
C ILE A 177 6.29 9.72 15.90
N MET A 178 5.22 10.29 16.44
CA MET A 178 4.87 11.70 16.24
C MET A 178 5.78 12.69 16.96
N THR A 179 6.78 12.24 17.72
CA THR A 179 7.84 13.13 18.24
C THR A 179 8.89 13.51 17.19
N TYR A 180 8.93 12.81 16.04
CA TYR A 180 9.82 13.15 14.94
C TYR A 180 9.20 14.20 14.04
N ASP A 181 9.89 15.32 13.83
CA ASP A 181 9.41 16.45 13.00
C ASP A 181 9.21 16.02 11.53
N GLY A 182 10.00 15.05 11.06
CA GLY A 182 9.90 14.47 9.72
C GLY A 182 8.70 13.56 9.49
N VAL A 183 7.89 13.27 10.51
CA VAL A 183 6.69 12.43 10.37
C VAL A 183 5.45 13.31 10.17
N ALA A 184 4.78 13.12 9.03
CA ALA A 184 3.55 13.83 8.71
C ALA A 184 2.31 13.21 9.38
N ALA A 185 2.26 11.88 9.43
CA ALA A 185 1.11 11.15 9.97
C ALA A 185 1.49 9.71 10.30
N ILE A 186 0.70 9.09 11.17
CA ILE A 186 0.68 7.65 11.39
C ILE A 186 -0.76 7.14 11.28
N SER A 187 -0.94 5.97 10.71
CA SER A 187 -2.23 5.27 10.64
C SER A 187 -2.07 3.83 11.11
N PHE A 188 -3.08 3.33 11.81
CA PHE A 188 -3.15 1.97 12.30
C PHE A 188 -4.20 1.17 11.54
N THR A 189 -3.88 -0.07 11.20
CA THR A 189 -4.82 -0.97 10.52
C THR A 189 -6.01 -1.32 11.43
N SER A 190 -5.83 -1.35 12.75
CA SER A 190 -6.89 -1.51 13.74
C SER A 190 -7.99 -0.44 13.59
N ASP A 191 -7.62 0.82 13.45
CA ASP A 191 -8.56 1.93 13.26
C ASP A 191 -9.39 1.77 11.98
N LEU A 192 -8.75 1.33 10.90
CA LEU A 192 -9.43 1.07 9.63
C LEU A 192 -10.41 -0.10 9.74
N ILE A 193 -10.03 -1.16 10.45
CA ILE A 193 -10.91 -2.30 10.74
C ILE A 193 -12.14 -1.84 11.52
N ASP A 194 -11.96 -1.04 12.55
CA ASP A 194 -13.04 -0.51 13.38
C ASP A 194 -13.98 0.42 12.58
N GLN A 195 -13.44 1.23 11.69
CA GLN A 195 -14.25 2.07 10.80
C GLN A 195 -15.11 1.21 9.85
N ILE A 196 -14.54 0.16 9.27
CA ILE A 196 -15.28 -0.78 8.41
C ILE A 196 -16.37 -1.50 9.20
N ASP A 197 -16.08 -1.97 10.41
CA ASP A 197 -17.07 -2.63 11.27
C ASP A 197 -18.22 -1.70 11.65
N ASN A 198 -17.92 -0.46 12.00
CA ASN A 198 -18.94 0.54 12.32
C ASN A 198 -19.81 0.87 11.10
N MET A 199 -19.22 0.97 9.90
CA MET A 199 -19.95 1.17 8.66
C MET A 199 -20.89 -0.02 8.35
N LEU A 200 -20.40 -1.26 8.49
CA LEU A 200 -21.21 -2.45 8.26
C LEU A 200 -22.36 -2.55 9.26
N ARG A 201 -22.14 -2.28 10.54
CA ARG A 201 -23.21 -2.24 11.55
C ARG A 201 -24.26 -1.18 11.24
N SER A 202 -23.87 -0.02 10.74
CA SER A 202 -24.82 1.03 10.34
C SER A 202 -25.68 0.60 9.16
N LEU A 203 -25.11 -0.13 8.19
CA LEU A 203 -25.86 -0.71 7.07
C LEU A 203 -26.85 -1.79 7.52
N ASP A 204 -26.46 -2.67 8.45
CA ASP A 204 -27.34 -3.68 9.02
C ASP A 204 -28.56 -3.06 9.71
N ILE A 205 -28.38 -1.95 10.44
CA ILE A 205 -29.46 -1.20 11.07
C ILE A 205 -30.42 -0.65 10.01
N VAL A 206 -29.92 -0.08 8.91
CA VAL A 206 -30.73 0.44 7.82
C VAL A 206 -31.55 -0.67 7.17
N ILE A 207 -30.94 -1.85 6.93
CA ILE A 207 -31.63 -3.02 6.36
C ILE A 207 -32.76 -3.48 7.29
N VAL A 208 -32.50 -3.57 8.59
CA VAL A 208 -33.52 -3.96 9.58
C VAL A 208 -34.70 -2.98 9.59
N VAL A 209 -34.41 -1.67 9.57
CA VAL A 209 -35.46 -0.63 9.52
C VAL A 209 -36.29 -0.74 8.25
N LEU A 210 -35.68 -1.00 7.10
CA LEU A 210 -36.39 -1.19 5.83
C LEU A 210 -37.28 -2.44 5.85
N ILE A 211 -36.82 -3.54 6.43
CA ILE A 211 -37.59 -4.78 6.54
C ILE A 211 -38.80 -4.60 7.48
N VAL A 212 -38.61 -3.87 8.59
CA VAL A 212 -39.71 -3.65 9.58
C VAL A 212 -40.74 -2.63 9.09
N SER A 213 -40.33 -1.74 8.16
CA SER A 213 -41.23 -0.70 7.60
C SER A 213 -41.95 -1.11 6.29
N ALA A 214 -41.65 -2.30 5.77
CA ALA A 214 -42.31 -2.87 4.57
C ALA A 214 -43.44 -3.82 4.94
#